data_26167b30695ef287fec48e6c40676280
#
_entry.id   26167b30695ef287fec48e6c40676280
#
_cell.length_a   1.000
_cell.length_b   1.000
_cell.length_c   1.000
_cell.angle_alpha   90.00
_cell.angle_beta   90.00
_cell.angle_gamma   90.00
#
_symmetry.space_group_name_H-M   'P 1'
#
loop_
_entity.id
_entity.type
_entity.pdbx_description
1 polymer ?
#
loop_
_entity_poly.entity_id
_entity_poly.type
_entity_poly.pdbx_seq_one_letter_code
_entity_poly.pdbx_strand_id
1 'polypeptide(L)'
;KDLPLEEIWGISTRWGRRLRKIGVDTAYDLTRANARHVRKTVSIVGERIHHELNGISCIGIEEVKNKKNIISSKSFGRKVMLASELEEAVSNYVARACEKLRAQGSRAQGLYVFLRTSPFVDPEKRYSNGMSTFFSIPTSNTSKIVKEAKHLTRKLFVYGYEYQKIGVMLLDITDAENEQ
;
A
#
# COMPACT_ATOMS: atom_id res chain seq x y z
N LYS A 1 -20.32 -13.78 -25.01
CA LYS A 1 -21.08 -14.50 -23.99
C LYS A 1 -20.15 -15.40 -23.14
N ASP A 2 -19.12 -15.96 -23.73
CA ASP A 2 -18.27 -17.02 -23.14
C ASP A 2 -16.93 -16.48 -22.54
N LEU A 3 -16.88 -15.18 -22.21
CA LEU A 3 -15.69 -14.57 -21.61
C LEU A 3 -15.50 -15.11 -20.18
N PRO A 4 -14.34 -15.74 -19.87
CA PRO A 4 -14.03 -16.22 -18.54
C PRO A 4 -14.06 -15.10 -17.51
N LEU A 5 -14.42 -15.40 -16.26
CA LEU A 5 -14.49 -14.43 -15.16
C LEU A 5 -13.15 -13.73 -14.89
N GLU A 6 -12.05 -14.43 -15.04
CA GLU A 6 -10.69 -13.94 -14.79
C GLU A 6 -10.20 -12.92 -15.83
N GLU A 7 -10.84 -12.83 -16.98
CA GLU A 7 -10.59 -11.80 -18.00
C GLU A 7 -11.26 -10.46 -17.66
N ILE A 8 -12.17 -10.47 -16.68
CA ILE A 8 -12.79 -9.24 -16.19
C ILE A 8 -11.81 -8.54 -15.26
N TRP A 9 -11.47 -7.29 -15.58
CA TRP A 9 -10.60 -6.49 -14.72
C TRP A 9 -11.16 -6.40 -13.29
N GLY A 10 -10.33 -6.74 -12.30
CA GLY A 10 -10.71 -6.75 -10.89
C GLY A 10 -11.20 -8.11 -10.37
N ILE A 11 -11.38 -9.13 -11.22
CA ILE A 11 -11.72 -10.50 -10.80
C ILE A 11 -10.47 -11.37 -10.80
N SER A 12 -10.00 -11.72 -9.62
CA SER A 12 -8.90 -12.67 -9.44
C SER A 12 -9.36 -14.12 -9.59
N THR A 13 -8.43 -15.04 -9.84
CA THR A 13 -8.69 -16.50 -9.86
C THR A 13 -9.37 -16.98 -8.56
N ARG A 14 -9.07 -16.37 -7.42
CA ARG A 14 -9.71 -16.68 -6.14
C ARG A 14 -11.20 -16.29 -6.15
N TRP A 15 -11.54 -15.15 -6.73
CA TRP A 15 -12.93 -14.70 -6.84
C TRP A 15 -13.69 -15.50 -7.89
N GLY A 16 -13.08 -15.80 -9.04
CA GLY A 16 -13.65 -16.68 -10.06
C GLY A 16 -14.07 -18.04 -9.47
N ARG A 17 -13.18 -18.67 -8.69
CA ARG A 17 -13.51 -19.94 -8.00
C ARG A 17 -14.69 -19.82 -7.01
N ARG A 18 -14.86 -18.69 -6.33
CA ARG A 18 -16.00 -18.47 -5.42
C ARG A 18 -17.29 -18.22 -6.19
N LEU A 19 -17.24 -17.50 -7.30
CA LEU A 19 -18.39 -17.21 -8.14
C LEU A 19 -18.90 -18.48 -8.82
N ARG A 20 -18.02 -19.36 -9.30
CA ARG A 20 -18.40 -20.66 -9.87
C ARG A 20 -19.14 -21.55 -8.87
N LYS A 21 -18.83 -21.50 -7.60
CA LYS A 21 -19.57 -22.24 -6.55
C LYS A 21 -21.04 -21.84 -6.42
N ILE A 22 -21.41 -20.68 -6.93
CA ILE A 22 -22.79 -20.17 -6.94
C ILE A 22 -23.40 -20.17 -8.35
N GLY A 23 -22.80 -20.92 -9.30
CA GLY A 23 -23.31 -21.07 -10.67
C GLY A 23 -23.02 -19.89 -11.59
N VAL A 24 -21.99 -19.08 -11.30
CA VAL A 24 -21.54 -17.96 -12.12
C VAL A 24 -20.22 -18.35 -12.75
N ASP A 25 -20.20 -18.74 -14.02
CA ASP A 25 -19.04 -19.27 -14.71
C ASP A 25 -18.40 -18.29 -15.69
N THR A 26 -19.20 -17.39 -16.26
CA THR A 26 -18.80 -16.45 -17.31
C THR A 26 -19.13 -14.99 -16.92
N ALA A 27 -18.58 -14.04 -17.69
CA ALA A 27 -18.95 -12.64 -17.58
C ALA A 27 -20.44 -12.40 -17.81
N TYR A 28 -21.05 -13.18 -18.73
CA TYR A 28 -22.46 -13.10 -19.00
C TYR A 28 -23.32 -13.56 -17.82
N ASP A 29 -22.92 -14.67 -17.18
CA ASP A 29 -23.62 -15.15 -15.97
C ASP A 29 -23.52 -14.13 -14.84
N LEU A 30 -22.35 -13.46 -14.73
CA LEU A 30 -22.16 -12.42 -13.72
C LEU A 30 -23.11 -11.23 -13.95
N THR A 31 -23.40 -10.84 -15.20
CA THR A 31 -24.39 -9.76 -15.48
C THR A 31 -25.79 -10.13 -15.03
N ARG A 32 -26.14 -11.41 -15.04
CA ARG A 32 -27.48 -11.92 -14.68
C ARG A 32 -27.59 -12.35 -13.22
N ALA A 33 -26.47 -12.45 -12.51
CA ALA A 33 -26.46 -12.86 -11.12
C ALA A 33 -27.16 -11.84 -10.21
N ASN A 34 -27.62 -12.28 -9.06
CA ASN A 34 -28.17 -11.38 -8.05
C ASN A 34 -27.02 -10.55 -7.41
N ALA A 35 -27.05 -9.22 -7.54
CA ALA A 35 -26.02 -8.31 -7.06
C ALA A 35 -25.70 -8.49 -5.57
N ARG A 36 -26.74 -8.69 -4.72
CA ARG A 36 -26.54 -8.91 -3.28
C ARG A 36 -25.86 -10.26 -3.00
N HIS A 37 -26.13 -11.26 -3.82
CA HIS A 37 -25.48 -12.58 -3.70
C HIS A 37 -24.01 -12.49 -4.11
N VAL A 38 -23.70 -11.80 -5.20
CA VAL A 38 -22.33 -11.48 -5.63
C VAL A 38 -21.56 -10.75 -4.52
N ARG A 39 -22.16 -9.71 -3.91
CA ARG A 39 -21.58 -8.97 -2.79
C ARG A 39 -21.22 -9.88 -1.60
N LYS A 40 -22.12 -10.78 -1.21
CA LYS A 40 -21.89 -11.74 -0.11
C LYS A 40 -20.77 -12.74 -0.44
N THR A 41 -20.69 -13.17 -1.70
CA THR A 41 -19.75 -14.20 -2.15
C THR A 41 -18.31 -13.68 -2.28
N VAL A 42 -18.15 -12.49 -2.84
CA VAL A 42 -16.82 -11.90 -3.08
C VAL A 42 -16.58 -10.59 -2.33
N SER A 43 -17.31 -9.52 -2.60
CA SER A 43 -17.28 -8.24 -1.85
C SER A 43 -18.18 -7.19 -2.51
N ILE A 44 -18.24 -5.97 -1.91
CA ILE A 44 -18.85 -4.79 -2.53
C ILE A 44 -18.19 -4.41 -3.87
N VAL A 45 -16.90 -4.70 -4.06
CA VAL A 45 -16.22 -4.46 -5.34
C VAL A 45 -16.77 -5.39 -6.42
N GLY A 46 -17.05 -6.66 -6.09
CA GLY A 46 -17.70 -7.59 -7.02
C GLY A 46 -19.12 -7.15 -7.40
N GLU A 47 -19.89 -6.59 -6.46
CA GLU A 47 -21.19 -5.99 -6.73
C GLU A 47 -21.07 -4.79 -7.69
N ARG A 48 -20.07 -3.91 -7.48
CA ARG A 48 -19.79 -2.79 -8.40
C ARG A 48 -19.45 -3.28 -9.80
N ILE A 49 -18.59 -4.29 -9.94
CA ILE A 49 -18.25 -4.90 -11.23
C ILE A 49 -19.53 -5.45 -11.92
N HIS A 50 -20.40 -6.12 -11.17
CA HIS A 50 -21.69 -6.58 -11.70
C HIS A 50 -22.54 -5.42 -12.24
N HIS A 51 -22.64 -4.30 -11.53
CA HIS A 51 -23.39 -3.13 -11.98
C HIS A 51 -22.73 -2.48 -13.20
N GLU A 52 -21.41 -2.34 -13.22
CA GLU A 52 -20.67 -1.75 -14.35
C GLU A 52 -20.81 -2.60 -15.62
N LEU A 53 -20.80 -3.92 -15.51
CA LEU A 53 -21.08 -4.84 -16.62
C LEU A 53 -22.52 -4.68 -17.16
N ASN A 54 -23.44 -4.20 -16.34
CA ASN A 54 -24.81 -3.88 -16.74
C ASN A 54 -24.98 -2.39 -17.17
N GLY A 55 -23.88 -1.66 -17.39
CA GLY A 55 -23.88 -0.27 -17.83
C GLY A 55 -24.20 0.76 -16.73
N ILE A 56 -24.23 0.34 -15.47
CA ILE A 56 -24.46 1.21 -14.32
C ILE A 56 -23.11 1.68 -13.78
N SER A 57 -22.75 2.94 -13.94
CA SER A 57 -21.50 3.50 -13.39
C SER A 57 -21.54 3.50 -11.87
N CYS A 58 -20.58 2.79 -11.25
CA CYS A 58 -20.41 2.74 -9.80
C CYS A 58 -19.28 3.62 -9.29
N ILE A 59 -18.54 4.26 -10.19
CA ILE A 59 -17.51 5.26 -9.85
C ILE A 59 -18.21 6.62 -9.83
N GLY A 60 -18.67 7.03 -8.67
CA GLY A 60 -19.01 8.43 -8.41
C GLY A 60 -17.75 9.28 -8.39
N ILE A 61 -17.89 10.60 -8.56
CA ILE A 61 -16.85 11.57 -8.23
C ILE A 61 -16.69 11.47 -6.70
N GLU A 62 -15.83 10.54 -6.24
CA GLU A 62 -15.45 10.48 -4.82
C GLU A 62 -14.61 11.73 -4.56
N GLU A 63 -15.01 12.54 -3.61
CA GLU A 63 -14.13 13.56 -3.05
C GLU A 63 -12.82 12.87 -2.63
N VAL A 64 -11.71 13.35 -3.16
CA VAL A 64 -10.38 12.83 -2.84
C VAL A 64 -10.09 13.21 -1.40
N LYS A 65 -10.48 12.35 -0.47
CA LYS A 65 -10.20 12.55 0.95
C LYS A 65 -8.70 12.48 1.20
N ASN A 66 -8.22 13.35 2.06
CA ASN A 66 -6.84 13.33 2.53
C ASN A 66 -6.45 11.95 3.05
N LYS A 67 -5.26 11.50 2.65
CA LYS A 67 -4.76 10.17 3.05
C LYS A 67 -4.39 10.21 4.52
N LYS A 68 -4.89 9.25 5.29
CA LYS A 68 -4.52 9.06 6.71
C LYS A 68 -3.09 8.52 6.89
N ASN A 69 -2.52 7.89 5.87
CA ASN A 69 -1.16 7.40 5.85
C ASN A 69 -0.55 7.62 4.47
N ILE A 70 0.72 7.99 4.41
CA ILE A 70 1.47 8.15 3.16
C ILE A 70 2.65 7.19 3.16
N ILE A 71 2.66 6.26 2.22
CA ILE A 71 3.76 5.32 2.03
C ILE A 71 4.63 5.72 0.83
N SER A 72 5.95 5.58 1.01
CA SER A 72 6.93 5.70 -0.06
C SER A 72 7.94 4.56 0.06
N SER A 73 7.99 3.67 -0.91
CA SER A 73 8.89 2.53 -0.91
C SER A 73 9.21 2.09 -2.32
N LYS A 74 10.39 1.47 -2.51
CA LYS A 74 10.78 0.85 -3.78
C LYS A 74 11.64 -0.38 -3.51
N SER A 75 11.54 -1.37 -4.37
CA SER A 75 12.51 -2.45 -4.41
C SER A 75 13.74 -2.00 -5.19
N PHE A 76 14.91 -2.42 -4.72
CA PHE A 76 16.16 -2.14 -5.40
C PHE A 76 16.29 -3.03 -6.65
N GLY A 77 16.90 -2.50 -7.70
CA GLY A 77 17.24 -3.27 -8.90
C GLY A 77 18.42 -4.24 -8.69
N ARG A 78 19.17 -4.02 -7.61
CA ARG A 78 20.27 -4.89 -7.13
C ARG A 78 20.14 -5.13 -5.64
N LYS A 79 20.84 -6.09 -5.12
CA LYS A 79 20.94 -6.33 -3.68
C LYS A 79 21.78 -5.25 -3.01
N VAL A 80 21.34 -4.78 -1.86
CA VAL A 80 22.00 -3.74 -1.07
C VAL A 80 22.48 -4.36 0.25
N MET A 81 23.76 -4.14 0.57
CA MET A 81 24.40 -4.71 1.77
C MET A 81 24.99 -3.66 2.70
N LEU A 82 25.03 -2.39 2.27
CA LEU A 82 25.62 -1.29 3.04
C LEU A 82 24.54 -0.44 3.70
N ALA A 83 24.72 -0.13 4.96
CA ALA A 83 23.83 0.74 5.72
C ALA A 83 23.73 2.15 5.09
N SER A 84 24.85 2.68 4.56
CA SER A 84 24.89 4.01 3.91
C SER A 84 23.95 4.09 2.70
N GLU A 85 23.89 3.05 1.87
CA GLU A 85 22.98 3.01 0.70
C GLU A 85 21.52 2.95 1.13
N LEU A 86 21.22 2.25 2.22
CA LEU A 86 19.87 2.21 2.78
C LEU A 86 19.48 3.58 3.39
N GLU A 87 20.42 4.29 4.03
CA GLU A 87 20.20 5.63 4.56
C GLU A 87 19.98 6.67 3.46
N GLU A 88 20.66 6.55 2.35
CA GLU A 88 20.42 7.38 1.17
C GLU A 88 19.03 7.12 0.58
N ALA A 89 18.70 5.86 0.36
CA ALA A 89 17.40 5.46 -0.18
C ALA A 89 16.24 5.91 0.71
N VAL A 90 16.34 5.70 2.02
CA VAL A 90 15.29 6.13 2.96
C VAL A 90 15.11 7.63 2.99
N SER A 91 16.20 8.41 2.85
CA SER A 91 16.14 9.88 2.78
C SER A 91 15.33 10.34 1.57
N ASN A 92 15.59 9.75 0.41
CA ASN A 92 14.85 10.03 -0.83
C ASN A 92 13.36 9.66 -0.71
N TYR A 93 13.04 8.54 -0.03
CA TYR A 93 11.64 8.14 0.16
C TYR A 93 10.90 9.02 1.16
N VAL A 94 11.57 9.48 2.21
CA VAL A 94 11.03 10.49 3.13
C VAL A 94 10.75 11.78 2.39
N ALA A 95 11.68 12.28 1.58
CA ALA A 95 11.49 13.52 0.82
C ALA A 95 10.21 13.44 -0.04
N ARG A 96 10.04 12.36 -0.79
CA ARG A 96 8.83 12.11 -1.61
C ARG A 96 7.55 11.97 -0.78
N ALA A 97 7.62 11.35 0.40
CA ALA A 97 6.48 11.24 1.29
C ALA A 97 6.08 12.60 1.86
N CYS A 98 7.08 13.42 2.23
CA CYS A 98 6.86 14.77 2.73
C CYS A 98 6.33 15.74 1.66
N GLU A 99 6.72 15.58 0.39
CA GLU A 99 6.10 16.33 -0.72
C GLU A 99 4.59 16.08 -0.79
N LYS A 100 4.17 14.80 -0.74
CA LYS A 100 2.75 14.44 -0.74
C LYS A 100 2.02 14.92 0.51
N LEU A 101 2.69 14.88 1.67
CA LEU A 101 2.16 15.34 2.94
C LEU A 101 1.87 16.86 2.88
N ARG A 102 2.81 17.64 2.39
CA ARG A 102 2.65 19.10 2.22
C ARG A 102 1.62 19.45 1.14
N ALA A 103 1.59 18.69 0.03
CA ALA A 103 0.63 18.92 -1.05
C ALA A 103 -0.84 18.77 -0.58
N GLN A 104 -1.09 17.99 0.47
CA GLN A 104 -2.43 17.87 1.08
C GLN A 104 -2.60 18.75 2.33
N GLY A 105 -1.68 19.68 2.61
CA GLY A 105 -1.76 20.59 3.76
C GLY A 105 -1.72 19.88 5.12
N SER A 106 -0.98 18.77 5.24
CA SER A 106 -1.07 17.91 6.42
C SER A 106 0.26 17.76 7.15
N ARG A 107 0.21 17.24 8.38
CA ARG A 107 1.34 16.91 9.25
C ARG A 107 1.24 15.46 9.70
N ALA A 108 2.36 14.80 9.92
CA ALA A 108 2.42 13.41 10.41
C ALA A 108 2.79 13.38 11.89
N GLN A 109 2.09 12.56 12.66
CA GLN A 109 2.39 12.28 14.06
C GLN A 109 3.41 11.17 14.22
N GLY A 110 3.50 10.26 13.24
CA GLY A 110 4.39 9.12 13.32
C GLY A 110 5.11 8.78 12.02
N LEU A 111 6.17 8.02 12.17
CA LEU A 111 6.99 7.46 11.10
C LEU A 111 7.20 5.97 11.35
N TYR A 112 6.98 5.16 10.32
CA TYR A 112 7.34 3.75 10.27
C TYR A 112 8.36 3.53 9.16
N VAL A 113 9.44 2.82 9.46
CA VAL A 113 10.47 2.39 8.51
C VAL A 113 10.48 0.87 8.48
N PHE A 114 10.56 0.28 7.31
CA PHE A 114 10.68 -1.16 7.14
C PHE A 114 11.78 -1.52 6.15
N LEU A 115 12.39 -2.67 6.36
CA LEU A 115 13.51 -3.19 5.62
C LEU A 115 13.33 -4.70 5.41
N ARG A 116 13.56 -5.20 4.19
CA ARG A 116 13.43 -6.63 3.92
C ARG A 116 14.35 -7.12 2.80
N THR A 117 14.73 -8.38 2.88
CA THR A 117 15.35 -9.16 1.81
C THR A 117 14.31 -9.60 0.77
N SER A 118 14.73 -10.29 -0.28
CA SER A 118 13.81 -10.93 -1.23
C SER A 118 13.00 -12.05 -0.55
N PRO A 119 11.71 -12.19 -0.81
CA PRO A 119 10.92 -13.32 -0.31
C PRO A 119 11.27 -14.66 -0.99
N PHE A 120 12.05 -14.61 -2.08
CA PHE A 120 12.42 -15.77 -2.90
C PHE A 120 13.80 -16.37 -2.54
N VAL A 121 14.51 -15.80 -1.57
CA VAL A 121 15.75 -16.40 -1.04
C VAL A 121 15.44 -17.51 -0.01
N ASP A 122 16.44 -18.34 0.29
CA ASP A 122 16.32 -19.38 1.30
C ASP A 122 15.78 -18.82 2.62
N PRO A 123 14.94 -19.57 3.36
CA PRO A 123 14.35 -19.10 4.62
C PRO A 123 15.35 -18.53 5.62
N GLU A 124 16.52 -19.13 5.74
CA GLU A 124 17.61 -18.71 6.64
C GLU A 124 18.22 -17.35 6.28
N LYS A 125 18.13 -16.96 5.01
CA LYS A 125 18.61 -15.67 4.48
C LYS A 125 17.52 -14.61 4.42
N ARG A 126 16.31 -14.91 4.91
CA ARG A 126 15.19 -13.99 4.94
C ARG A 126 15.28 -13.07 6.14
N TYR A 127 15.12 -11.79 5.86
CA TYR A 127 14.96 -10.76 6.87
C TYR A 127 13.79 -9.87 6.49
N SER A 128 12.91 -9.60 7.42
CA SER A 128 11.83 -8.64 7.26
C SER A 128 11.50 -8.06 8.62
N ASN A 129 11.78 -6.77 8.79
CA ASN A 129 11.51 -6.08 10.05
C ASN A 129 11.15 -4.63 9.79
N GLY A 130 10.51 -3.99 10.79
CA GLY A 130 10.14 -2.59 10.74
C GLY A 130 10.00 -2.00 12.14
N MET A 131 10.21 -0.70 12.23
CA MET A 131 10.11 0.06 13.48
C MET A 131 9.36 1.36 13.24
N SER A 132 8.60 1.78 14.24
CA SER A 132 7.92 3.07 14.27
C SER A 132 8.48 3.97 15.36
N THR A 133 8.32 5.27 15.16
CA THR A 133 8.50 6.32 16.16
C THR A 133 7.40 7.36 16.02
N PHE A 134 7.10 8.05 17.10
CA PHE A 134 6.11 9.12 17.10
C PHE A 134 6.78 10.44 17.48
N PHE A 135 6.30 11.50 16.86
CA PHE A 135 6.76 12.86 17.13
C PHE A 135 5.92 13.45 18.26
N SER A 136 6.56 14.19 19.18
CA SER A 136 5.83 14.89 20.26
C SER A 136 4.84 15.91 19.71
N ILE A 137 5.17 16.52 18.57
CA ILE A 137 4.31 17.47 17.84
C ILE A 137 4.26 17.03 16.38
N PRO A 138 3.04 16.92 15.76
CA PRO A 138 2.90 16.59 14.36
C PRO A 138 3.76 17.49 13.48
N THR A 139 4.41 16.90 12.47
CA THR A 139 5.39 17.66 11.68
C THR A 139 5.32 17.32 10.20
N SER A 140 5.62 18.33 9.35
CA SER A 140 5.90 18.16 7.92
C SER A 140 7.37 18.52 7.59
N ASN A 141 8.19 18.73 8.61
CA ASN A 141 9.61 19.08 8.45
C ASN A 141 10.40 17.88 7.94
N THR A 142 10.81 17.94 6.67
CA THR A 142 11.52 16.85 5.99
C THR A 142 12.83 16.49 6.70
N SER A 143 13.62 17.47 7.15
CA SER A 143 14.91 17.22 7.80
C SER A 143 14.75 16.47 9.13
N LYS A 144 13.73 16.82 9.94
CA LYS A 144 13.41 16.12 11.18
C LYS A 144 13.02 14.67 10.91
N ILE A 145 12.15 14.44 9.91
CA ILE A 145 11.67 13.11 9.56
C ILE A 145 12.80 12.26 8.97
N VAL A 146 13.68 12.83 8.12
CA VAL A 146 14.87 12.15 7.56
C VAL A 146 15.82 11.72 8.67
N LYS A 147 16.10 12.58 9.67
CA LYS A 147 16.97 12.25 10.81
C LYS A 147 16.47 11.02 11.56
N GLU A 148 15.17 10.98 11.85
CA GLU A 148 14.54 9.83 12.53
C GLU A 148 14.52 8.59 11.64
N ALA A 149 14.22 8.73 10.34
CA ALA A 149 14.22 7.61 9.41
C ALA A 149 15.61 6.94 9.30
N LYS A 150 16.68 7.73 9.22
CA LYS A 150 18.06 7.21 9.26
C LYS A 150 18.37 6.51 10.57
N HIS A 151 17.96 7.07 11.70
CA HIS A 151 18.13 6.45 13.01
C HIS A 151 17.43 5.07 13.08
N LEU A 152 16.18 4.97 12.64
CA LEU A 152 15.47 3.70 12.59
C LEU A 152 16.10 2.72 11.59
N THR A 153 16.59 3.20 10.44
CA THR A 153 17.27 2.37 9.45
C THR A 153 18.53 1.72 10.05
N ARG A 154 19.34 2.48 10.81
CA ARG A 154 20.52 1.92 11.52
C ARG A 154 20.14 0.85 12.53
N LYS A 155 19.06 1.04 13.27
CA LYS A 155 18.56 0.04 14.23
C LYS A 155 18.03 -1.23 13.55
N LEU A 156 17.44 -1.09 12.37
CA LEU A 156 16.91 -2.21 11.59
C LEU A 156 18.00 -2.94 10.80
N PHE A 157 19.12 -2.29 10.50
CA PHE A 157 20.19 -2.86 9.71
C PHE A 157 20.89 -3.98 10.47
N VAL A 158 21.00 -5.13 9.83
CA VAL A 158 21.79 -6.28 10.32
C VAL A 158 22.81 -6.63 9.23
N TYR A 159 24.08 -6.67 9.60
CA TYR A 159 25.16 -7.03 8.69
C TYR A 159 24.98 -8.47 8.16
N GLY A 160 25.36 -8.69 6.90
CA GLY A 160 25.32 -10.00 6.25
C GLY A 160 24.04 -10.31 5.46
N TYR A 161 22.98 -9.50 5.59
CA TYR A 161 21.78 -9.63 4.76
C TYR A 161 21.86 -8.85 3.44
N GLU A 162 21.27 -9.42 2.39
CA GLU A 162 21.13 -8.82 1.07
C GLU A 162 19.73 -8.18 0.93
N TYR A 163 19.64 -6.89 1.23
CA TYR A 163 18.37 -6.20 1.24
C TYR A 163 17.84 -5.93 -0.18
N GLN A 164 16.55 -6.19 -0.36
CA GLN A 164 15.84 -5.99 -1.63
C GLN A 164 14.89 -4.80 -1.60
N LYS A 165 14.40 -4.42 -0.41
CA LYS A 165 13.43 -3.33 -0.28
C LYS A 165 13.58 -2.60 1.03
N ILE A 166 13.47 -1.27 0.96
CA ILE A 166 13.25 -0.36 2.09
C ILE A 166 12.06 0.55 1.79
N GLY A 167 11.38 0.98 2.81
CA GLY A 167 10.30 1.96 2.67
C GLY A 167 9.98 2.68 3.97
N VAL A 168 9.26 3.77 3.80
CA VAL A 168 8.76 4.60 4.89
C VAL A 168 7.24 4.75 4.78
N MET A 169 6.58 4.92 5.91
CA MET A 169 5.18 5.29 6.00
C MET A 169 5.03 6.39 7.05
N LEU A 170 4.45 7.50 6.63
CA LEU A 170 4.01 8.55 7.53
C LEU A 170 2.66 8.14 8.11
N LEU A 171 2.54 8.19 9.43
CA LEU A 171 1.42 7.69 10.21
C LEU A 171 0.65 8.84 10.86
N ASP A 172 -0.63 8.58 11.14
CA ASP A 172 -1.51 9.47 11.90
C ASP A 172 -1.44 10.91 11.37
N ILE A 173 -1.81 11.02 10.08
CA ILE A 173 -1.77 12.28 9.35
C ILE A 173 -3.00 13.12 9.74
N THR A 174 -2.74 14.34 10.18
CA THR A 174 -3.74 15.36 10.55
C THR A 174 -3.63 16.56 9.63
N ASP A 175 -4.75 17.25 9.41
CA ASP A 175 -4.75 18.50 8.67
C ASP A 175 -4.06 19.60 9.49
N ALA A 176 -3.27 20.45 8.81
CA ALA A 176 -2.48 21.49 9.48
C ALA A 176 -3.33 22.58 10.14
N GLU A 177 -4.61 22.69 9.73
CA GLU A 177 -5.56 23.70 10.21
C GLU A 177 -6.30 23.31 11.50
N ASN A 178 -6.20 22.04 11.95
CA ASN A 178 -6.95 21.53 13.11
C ASN A 178 -6.19 21.65 14.45
N GLU A 179 -5.23 22.52 14.57
CA GLU A 179 -4.62 22.89 15.86
C GLU A 179 -5.27 24.20 16.38
N GLN A 180 -6.42 24.09 17.02
CA GLN A 180 -6.91 25.04 18.00
C GLN A 180 -6.82 24.45 19.41
#